data_4757d9ba740aeac97af867b89dac82f7
#
_entry.id   4757d9ba740aeac97af867b89dac82f7
#
_cell.length_a   1.000
_cell.length_b   1.000
_cell.length_c   1.000
_cell.angle_alpha   90.00
_cell.angle_beta   90.00
_cell.angle_gamma   90.00
#
_symmetry.space_group_name_H-M   'P 1'
#
loop_
_entity.id
_entity.type
_entity.pdbx_description
1 polymer ?
#
loop_
_entity_poly.entity_id
_entity_poly.type
_entity_poly.pdbx_seq_one_letter_code
_entity_poly.pdbx_strand_id
1 'polypeptide(L)'
;EYIGLKKNMTVQEAFAYIRKHGYDKETIYTCYVMDAKRMLEGVVTVKDLLMNDYDVKIEDIMDTNVIKAVTTDDKEDIADLFNKYDLLSLPVVDHENRLVGIVTIDDAVDVMEEEATEDFEKMAAMLPSEKPYLKTSVVELAKNRITWLLVLMLSSMLTGGILTKYEKAFEVMPL
;
A
#
# COMPACT_ATOMS: atom_id res chain seq x y z
N GLU A 1 1.85 11.73 -11.60
CA GLU A 1 1.44 13.11 -11.95
C GLU A 1 -0.06 13.33 -11.71
N TYR A 2 -0.52 14.51 -11.26
CA TYR A 2 -1.87 14.80 -10.82
C TYR A 2 -2.41 16.14 -11.36
N ILE A 3 -3.72 16.36 -11.27
CA ILE A 3 -4.38 17.63 -11.54
C ILE A 3 -4.49 18.45 -10.25
N GLY A 4 -3.89 19.65 -10.26
CA GLY A 4 -3.98 20.62 -9.16
C GLY A 4 -4.87 21.79 -9.53
N LEU A 5 -5.88 22.06 -8.72
CA LEU A 5 -6.81 23.17 -8.86
C LEU A 5 -6.62 24.21 -7.74
N LYS A 6 -7.15 25.40 -7.93
CA LYS A 6 -7.20 26.44 -6.90
C LYS A 6 -8.62 26.59 -6.40
N LYS A 7 -8.80 26.83 -5.10
CA LYS A 7 -10.12 26.96 -4.48
C LYS A 7 -10.99 28.08 -5.05
N ASN A 8 -10.38 29.15 -5.55
CA ASN A 8 -11.09 30.31 -6.12
C ASN A 8 -11.50 30.12 -7.59
N MET A 9 -11.14 29.03 -8.24
CA MET A 9 -11.58 28.70 -9.60
C MET A 9 -13.06 28.35 -9.61
N THR A 10 -13.72 28.61 -10.72
CA THR A 10 -15.06 28.08 -11.00
C THR A 10 -14.99 26.69 -11.60
N VAL A 11 -16.10 25.95 -11.57
CA VAL A 11 -16.24 24.64 -12.23
C VAL A 11 -15.90 24.74 -13.72
N GLN A 12 -16.32 25.81 -14.40
CA GLN A 12 -16.00 26.07 -15.81
C GLN A 12 -14.49 26.19 -16.03
N GLU A 13 -13.81 26.94 -15.18
CA GLU A 13 -12.35 27.12 -15.24
C GLU A 13 -11.61 25.82 -14.95
N ALA A 14 -12.11 25.01 -13.99
CA ALA A 14 -11.56 23.70 -13.67
C ALA A 14 -11.66 22.75 -14.88
N PHE A 15 -12.79 22.68 -15.57
CA PHE A 15 -12.92 21.90 -16.81
C PHE A 15 -11.97 22.37 -17.91
N ALA A 16 -11.82 23.68 -18.10
CA ALA A 16 -10.89 24.22 -19.09
C ALA A 16 -9.44 23.85 -18.73
N TYR A 17 -9.10 23.88 -17.45
CA TYR A 17 -7.78 23.48 -16.94
C TYR A 17 -7.52 22.00 -17.15
N ILE A 18 -8.47 21.12 -16.78
CA ILE A 18 -8.38 19.66 -16.95
C ILE A 18 -8.19 19.29 -18.43
N ARG A 19 -9.00 19.89 -19.33
CA ARG A 19 -8.88 19.63 -20.78
C ARG A 19 -7.52 20.02 -21.34
N LYS A 20 -6.91 21.07 -20.80
CA LYS A 20 -5.60 21.55 -21.28
C LYS A 20 -4.44 20.74 -20.75
N HIS A 21 -4.51 20.24 -19.50
CA HIS A 21 -3.37 19.66 -18.79
C HIS A 21 -3.55 18.19 -18.42
N GLY A 22 -4.74 17.60 -18.67
CA GLY A 22 -5.05 16.24 -18.22
C GLY A 22 -4.46 15.10 -19.06
N TYR A 23 -4.00 15.38 -20.28
CA TYR A 23 -3.49 14.34 -21.19
C TYR A 23 -2.28 13.59 -20.65
N ASP A 24 -1.39 14.29 -19.94
CA ASP A 24 -0.14 13.74 -19.43
C ASP A 24 -0.24 13.40 -17.93
N LYS A 25 -1.46 13.27 -17.40
CA LYS A 25 -1.69 12.97 -15.99
C LYS A 25 -2.11 11.52 -15.78
N GLU A 26 -1.65 10.93 -14.68
CA GLU A 26 -1.96 9.56 -14.27
C GLU A 26 -3.46 9.34 -14.14
N THR A 27 -4.13 10.31 -13.53
CA THR A 27 -5.58 10.32 -13.38
C THR A 27 -6.13 11.73 -13.45
N ILE A 28 -7.37 11.86 -13.97
CA ILE A 28 -8.16 13.09 -13.91
C ILE A 28 -9.39 12.94 -13.01
N TYR A 29 -9.65 11.73 -12.50
CA TYR A 29 -10.88 11.44 -11.72
C TYR A 29 -10.92 12.18 -10.39
N THR A 30 -9.76 12.37 -9.77
CA THR A 30 -9.59 13.14 -8.54
C THR A 30 -8.64 14.29 -8.80
N CYS A 31 -9.11 15.50 -8.49
CA CYS A 31 -8.35 16.74 -8.58
C CYS A 31 -8.04 17.26 -7.18
N TYR A 32 -6.83 17.73 -6.97
CA TYR A 32 -6.34 18.18 -5.65
C TYR A 32 -6.35 19.68 -5.58
N VAL A 33 -7.02 20.23 -4.56
CA VAL A 33 -7.11 21.67 -4.35
C VAL A 33 -5.96 22.11 -3.47
N MET A 34 -5.17 23.06 -3.97
CA MET A 34 -3.95 23.53 -3.30
C MET A 34 -3.85 25.05 -3.30
N ASP A 35 -3.14 25.56 -2.31
CA ASP A 35 -2.73 26.97 -2.28
C ASP A 35 -1.47 27.22 -3.13
N ALA A 36 -1.00 28.50 -3.11
CA ALA A 36 0.22 28.91 -3.82
C ALA A 36 1.52 28.24 -3.29
N LYS A 37 1.49 27.70 -2.07
CA LYS A 37 2.60 27.00 -1.43
C LYS A 37 2.52 25.48 -1.57
N ARG A 38 1.56 25.01 -2.39
CA ARG A 38 1.25 23.57 -2.58
C ARG A 38 0.66 22.89 -1.35
N MET A 39 0.16 23.64 -0.38
CA MET A 39 -0.55 23.07 0.76
C MET A 39 -1.85 22.44 0.27
N LEU A 40 -2.09 21.16 0.63
CA LEU A 40 -3.30 20.45 0.28
C LEU A 40 -4.47 20.99 1.12
N GLU A 41 -5.43 21.65 0.46
CA GLU A 41 -6.61 22.24 1.10
C GLU A 41 -7.87 21.36 0.96
N GLY A 42 -7.94 20.53 -0.10
CA GLY A 42 -9.10 19.69 -0.35
C GLY A 42 -8.93 18.83 -1.60
N VAL A 43 -9.96 18.05 -1.89
CA VAL A 43 -10.10 17.26 -3.12
C VAL A 43 -11.45 17.54 -3.76
N VAL A 44 -11.53 17.44 -5.07
CA VAL A 44 -12.77 17.47 -5.84
C VAL A 44 -12.71 16.41 -6.91
N THR A 45 -13.77 15.63 -7.06
CA THR A 45 -13.85 14.61 -8.10
C THR A 45 -14.43 15.18 -9.39
N VAL A 46 -14.13 14.55 -10.52
CA VAL A 46 -14.78 14.90 -11.80
C VAL A 46 -16.29 14.74 -11.70
N LYS A 47 -16.78 13.80 -10.89
CA LYS A 47 -18.21 13.65 -10.59
C LYS A 47 -18.78 14.92 -9.96
N ASP A 48 -18.10 15.49 -8.94
CA ASP A 48 -18.56 16.69 -8.27
C ASP A 48 -18.59 17.87 -9.25
N LEU A 49 -17.57 17.99 -10.12
CA LEU A 49 -17.55 19.00 -11.16
C LEU A 49 -18.72 18.86 -12.16
N LEU A 50 -19.08 17.62 -12.54
CA LEU A 50 -20.17 17.34 -13.47
C LEU A 50 -21.56 17.58 -12.88
N MET A 51 -21.70 17.45 -11.56
CA MET A 51 -23.00 17.56 -10.87
C MET A 51 -23.30 18.98 -10.38
N ASN A 52 -22.35 19.91 -10.53
CA ASN A 52 -22.51 21.31 -10.12
C ASN A 52 -22.53 22.27 -11.32
N ASP A 53 -23.13 23.43 -11.13
CA ASP A 53 -23.24 24.48 -12.16
C ASP A 53 -21.86 25.11 -12.44
N TYR A 54 -21.68 25.65 -13.66
CA TYR A 54 -20.38 26.14 -14.14
C TYR A 54 -19.83 27.36 -13.39
N ASP A 55 -20.69 28.14 -12.75
CA ASP A 55 -20.35 29.36 -12.00
C ASP A 55 -20.01 29.08 -10.52
N VAL A 56 -20.26 27.86 -10.04
CA VAL A 56 -19.94 27.46 -8.67
C VAL A 56 -18.43 27.42 -8.48
N LYS A 57 -17.96 27.86 -7.32
CA LYS A 57 -16.53 27.81 -6.99
C LYS A 57 -16.11 26.45 -6.43
N ILE A 58 -14.86 26.10 -6.68
CA ILE A 58 -14.26 24.87 -6.18
C ILE A 58 -14.30 24.81 -4.64
N GLU A 59 -14.11 25.95 -3.95
CA GLU A 59 -14.17 26.03 -2.49
C GLU A 59 -15.51 25.59 -1.89
N ASP A 60 -16.60 25.73 -2.65
CA ASP A 60 -17.96 25.40 -2.20
C ASP A 60 -18.30 23.90 -2.37
N ILE A 61 -17.54 23.17 -3.22
CA ILE A 61 -17.83 21.76 -3.57
C ILE A 61 -16.71 20.80 -3.20
N MET A 62 -15.53 21.29 -2.81
CA MET A 62 -14.41 20.43 -2.43
C MET A 62 -14.64 19.76 -1.08
N ASP A 63 -14.19 18.52 -0.95
CA ASP A 63 -14.09 17.87 0.33
C ASP A 63 -12.77 18.28 1.01
N THR A 64 -12.88 18.84 2.20
CA THR A 64 -11.74 19.26 3.03
C THR A 64 -11.23 18.16 3.96
N ASN A 65 -12.03 17.09 4.15
CA ASN A 65 -11.63 15.93 4.95
C ASN A 65 -10.85 14.92 4.10
N VAL A 66 -9.67 15.33 3.64
CA VAL A 66 -8.86 14.55 2.70
C VAL A 66 -8.15 13.40 3.38
N ILE A 67 -8.42 12.17 2.91
CA ILE A 67 -7.60 11.01 3.24
C ILE A 67 -6.30 11.14 2.47
N LYS A 68 -5.17 11.07 3.16
CA LYS A 68 -3.82 11.30 2.62
C LYS A 68 -2.80 10.43 3.31
N ALA A 69 -1.71 10.15 2.62
CA ALA A 69 -0.52 9.54 3.19
C ALA A 69 0.58 10.60 3.41
N VAL A 70 1.50 10.32 4.32
CA VAL A 70 2.72 11.10 4.52
C VAL A 70 3.89 10.35 3.89
N THR A 71 4.89 11.08 3.40
CA THR A 71 6.08 10.49 2.73
C THR A 71 6.85 9.47 3.58
N THR A 72 6.57 9.36 4.87
CA THR A 72 7.19 8.42 5.82
C THR A 72 6.32 7.22 6.16
N ASP A 73 5.09 7.17 5.66
CA ASP A 73 4.18 6.06 5.93
C ASP A 73 4.64 4.79 5.22
N ASP A 74 4.35 3.65 5.82
CA ASP A 74 4.66 2.35 5.23
C ASP A 74 3.80 2.07 3.99
N LYS A 75 4.38 1.40 3.00
CA LYS A 75 3.69 1.06 1.76
C LYS A 75 2.47 0.15 1.98
N GLU A 76 2.55 -0.76 2.96
CA GLU A 76 1.47 -1.67 3.34
C GLU A 76 0.30 -0.90 3.95
N ASP A 77 0.58 0.02 4.90
CA ASP A 77 -0.42 0.89 5.50
C ASP A 77 -1.12 1.76 4.43
N ILE A 78 -0.35 2.26 3.45
CA ILE A 78 -0.89 3.04 2.32
C ILE A 78 -1.81 2.18 1.46
N ALA A 79 -1.41 0.95 1.13
CA ALA A 79 -2.21 0.03 0.33
C ALA A 79 -3.54 -0.33 1.03
N ASP A 80 -3.52 -0.51 2.36
CA ASP A 80 -4.71 -0.75 3.16
C ASP A 80 -5.71 0.41 3.13
N LEU A 81 -5.25 1.67 3.00
CA LEU A 81 -6.15 2.81 2.85
C LEU A 81 -6.99 2.72 1.57
N PHE A 82 -6.45 2.18 0.48
CA PHE A 82 -7.19 2.00 -0.77
C PHE A 82 -8.36 1.04 -0.59
N ASN A 83 -8.14 -0.10 0.07
CA ASN A 83 -9.20 -1.07 0.37
C ASN A 83 -10.23 -0.54 1.35
N LYS A 84 -9.79 0.21 2.36
CA LYS A 84 -10.66 0.70 3.42
C LYS A 84 -11.62 1.80 2.96
N TYR A 85 -11.18 2.62 2.00
CA TYR A 85 -11.90 3.82 1.57
C TYR A 85 -12.30 3.80 0.10
N ASP A 86 -12.11 2.67 -0.60
CA ASP A 86 -12.43 2.49 -2.03
C ASP A 86 -11.82 3.59 -2.92
N LEU A 87 -10.55 3.95 -2.66
CA LEU A 87 -9.87 5.05 -3.32
C LEU A 87 -9.38 4.63 -4.72
N LEU A 88 -9.40 5.58 -5.66
CA LEU A 88 -8.76 5.44 -6.98
C LEU A 88 -7.37 6.07 -7.00
N SER A 89 -7.15 7.08 -6.16
CA SER A 89 -5.86 7.72 -5.96
C SER A 89 -5.79 8.35 -4.58
N LEU A 90 -4.60 8.36 -3.99
CA LEU A 90 -4.32 8.86 -2.65
C LEU A 90 -3.25 9.96 -2.74
N PRO A 91 -3.48 11.17 -2.22
CA PRO A 91 -2.47 12.21 -2.17
C PRO A 91 -1.41 11.90 -1.12
N VAL A 92 -0.16 12.10 -1.48
CA VAL A 92 0.99 11.99 -0.59
C VAL A 92 1.52 13.38 -0.26
N VAL A 93 1.62 13.68 1.02
CA VAL A 93 2.07 14.98 1.51
C VAL A 93 3.37 14.85 2.32
N ASP A 94 4.10 15.96 2.43
CA ASP A 94 5.20 16.08 3.38
C ASP A 94 4.70 16.42 4.80
N HIS A 95 5.63 16.54 5.75
CA HIS A 95 5.31 16.90 7.14
C HIS A 95 4.69 18.30 7.29
N GLU A 96 4.82 19.17 6.29
CA GLU A 96 4.20 20.49 6.26
C GLU A 96 2.86 20.51 5.51
N ASN A 97 2.29 19.32 5.18
CA ASN A 97 1.07 19.15 4.42
C ASN A 97 1.12 19.66 2.97
N ARG A 98 2.32 19.74 2.36
CA ARG A 98 2.44 20.07 0.94
C ARG A 98 2.28 18.82 0.10
N LEU A 99 1.50 18.91 -0.95
CA LEU A 99 1.32 17.78 -1.88
C LEU A 99 2.60 17.51 -2.66
N VAL A 100 3.19 16.34 -2.41
CA VAL A 100 4.41 15.85 -3.07
C VAL A 100 4.07 15.07 -4.33
N GLY A 101 3.06 14.20 -4.25
CA GLY A 101 2.64 13.32 -5.34
C GLY A 101 1.32 12.64 -5.06
N ILE A 102 1.02 11.63 -5.83
CA ILE A 102 -0.11 10.72 -5.62
C ILE A 102 0.36 9.28 -5.78
N VAL A 103 -0.33 8.36 -5.12
CA VAL A 103 -0.31 6.93 -5.38
C VAL A 103 -1.64 6.58 -6.05
N THR A 104 -1.64 5.72 -7.05
CA THR A 104 -2.84 5.25 -7.74
C THR A 104 -3.18 3.82 -7.34
N ILE A 105 -4.40 3.37 -7.64
CA ILE A 105 -4.88 2.06 -7.22
C ILE A 105 -4.07 0.91 -7.84
N ASP A 106 -3.56 1.07 -9.06
CA ASP A 106 -2.71 0.08 -9.73
C ASP A 106 -1.40 -0.14 -8.96
N ASP A 107 -0.71 0.93 -8.54
CA ASP A 107 0.49 0.84 -7.68
C ASP A 107 0.16 0.19 -6.31
N ALA A 108 -1.02 0.52 -5.74
CA ALA A 108 -1.45 -0.06 -4.48
C ALA A 108 -1.74 -1.57 -4.60
N VAL A 109 -2.34 -2.01 -5.71
CA VAL A 109 -2.61 -3.43 -5.99
C VAL A 109 -1.30 -4.21 -6.11
N ASP A 110 -0.29 -3.67 -6.79
CA ASP A 110 1.03 -4.31 -6.88
C ASP A 110 1.66 -4.52 -5.50
N VAL A 111 1.57 -3.53 -4.61
CA VAL A 111 2.03 -3.65 -3.22
C VAL A 111 1.24 -4.72 -2.46
N MET A 112 -0.10 -4.76 -2.58
CA MET A 112 -0.93 -5.78 -1.94
C MET A 112 -0.57 -7.20 -2.40
N GLU A 113 -0.25 -7.40 -3.69
CA GLU A 113 0.17 -8.69 -4.22
C GLU A 113 1.56 -9.09 -3.70
N GLU A 114 2.49 -8.13 -3.58
CA GLU A 114 3.81 -8.36 -2.99
C GLU A 114 3.70 -8.79 -1.53
N GLU A 115 2.96 -8.04 -0.70
CA GLU A 115 2.76 -8.33 0.73
C GLU A 115 2.05 -9.67 0.95
N ALA A 116 0.97 -9.94 0.18
CA ALA A 116 0.28 -11.22 0.26
C ALA A 116 1.20 -12.41 -0.09
N THR A 117 2.11 -12.23 -1.05
CA THR A 117 3.11 -13.23 -1.43
C THR A 117 4.13 -13.42 -0.32
N GLU A 118 4.65 -12.33 0.26
CA GLU A 118 5.60 -12.37 1.36
C GLU A 118 5.01 -13.06 2.60
N ASP A 119 3.76 -12.74 2.93
CA ASP A 119 3.04 -13.35 4.05
C ASP A 119 2.81 -14.84 3.83
N PHE A 120 2.46 -15.24 2.61
CA PHE A 120 2.33 -16.65 2.27
C PHE A 120 3.68 -17.39 2.39
N GLU A 121 4.77 -16.79 1.93
CA GLU A 121 6.12 -17.34 2.07
C GLU A 121 6.53 -17.47 3.55
N LYS A 122 6.26 -16.46 4.37
CA LYS A 122 6.49 -16.49 5.83
C LYS A 122 5.68 -17.63 6.49
N MET A 123 4.39 -17.76 6.16
CA MET A 123 3.53 -18.85 6.67
C MET A 123 4.03 -20.24 6.25
N ALA A 124 4.60 -20.35 5.04
CA ALA A 124 5.21 -21.59 4.55
C ALA A 124 6.62 -21.84 5.11
N ALA A 125 7.10 -21.01 6.06
CA ALA A 125 8.45 -21.04 6.61
C ALA A 125 9.54 -20.95 5.52
N MET A 126 9.28 -20.14 4.51
CA MET A 126 10.23 -19.79 3.45
C MET A 126 10.84 -18.42 3.73
N LEU A 127 12.05 -18.19 3.26
CA LEU A 127 12.61 -16.85 3.24
C LEU A 127 11.93 -16.05 2.12
N PRO A 128 11.59 -14.77 2.35
CA PRO A 128 11.00 -13.90 1.33
C PRO A 128 11.87 -13.89 0.06
N SER A 129 11.24 -13.96 -1.09
CA SER A 129 11.88 -13.96 -2.39
C SER A 129 11.46 -12.69 -3.16
N GLU A 130 12.42 -12.01 -3.80
CA GLU A 130 12.13 -10.85 -4.64
C GLU A 130 11.38 -11.21 -5.95
N LYS A 131 11.16 -12.50 -6.19
CA LYS A 131 10.54 -12.99 -7.43
C LYS A 131 9.23 -13.70 -7.15
N PRO A 132 8.21 -13.51 -7.99
CA PRO A 132 6.97 -14.28 -7.89
C PRO A 132 7.24 -15.79 -7.85
N TYR A 133 6.55 -16.51 -6.96
CA TYR A 133 6.73 -17.95 -6.71
C TYR A 133 6.81 -18.80 -7.99
N LEU A 134 5.94 -18.53 -8.96
CA LEU A 134 5.88 -19.26 -10.23
C LEU A 134 7.06 -18.97 -11.18
N LYS A 135 7.80 -17.89 -10.95
CA LYS A 135 8.99 -17.52 -11.74
C LYS A 135 10.30 -17.90 -11.06
N THR A 136 10.25 -18.41 -9.82
CA THR A 136 11.42 -18.80 -9.05
C THR A 136 11.83 -20.24 -9.39
N SER A 137 13.14 -20.49 -9.55
CA SER A 137 13.63 -21.81 -9.87
C SER A 137 13.45 -22.79 -8.70
N VAL A 138 13.24 -24.08 -8.99
CA VAL A 138 13.08 -25.13 -7.97
C VAL A 138 14.29 -25.20 -7.02
N VAL A 139 15.48 -24.93 -7.52
CA VAL A 139 16.72 -24.92 -6.72
C VAL A 139 16.75 -23.75 -5.74
N GLU A 140 16.27 -22.57 -6.16
CA GLU A 140 16.17 -21.37 -5.33
C GLU A 140 15.11 -21.55 -4.23
N LEU A 141 13.95 -22.13 -4.57
CA LEU A 141 12.92 -22.49 -3.60
C LEU A 141 13.42 -23.53 -2.57
N ALA A 142 14.16 -24.55 -3.02
CA ALA A 142 14.77 -25.53 -2.14
C ALA A 142 15.79 -24.89 -1.19
N LYS A 143 16.62 -23.98 -1.69
CA LYS A 143 17.60 -23.24 -0.87
C LYS A 143 16.93 -22.39 0.21
N ASN A 144 15.84 -21.70 -0.11
CA ASN A 144 15.10 -20.90 0.85
C ASN A 144 14.44 -21.73 1.97
N ARG A 145 14.13 -23.00 1.69
CA ARG A 145 13.58 -23.96 2.68
C ARG A 145 14.63 -24.69 3.51
N ILE A 146 15.83 -24.90 2.96
CA ILE A 146 16.88 -25.70 3.62
C ILE A 146 17.20 -25.14 5.01
N THR A 147 17.31 -23.84 5.17
CA THR A 147 17.65 -23.20 6.45
C THR A 147 16.62 -23.56 7.53
N TRP A 148 15.33 -23.48 7.22
CA TRP A 148 14.26 -23.85 8.14
C TRP A 148 14.23 -25.35 8.43
N LEU A 149 14.42 -26.20 7.42
CA LEU A 149 14.49 -27.66 7.58
C LEU A 149 15.66 -28.07 8.48
N LEU A 150 16.80 -27.41 8.38
CA LEU A 150 17.95 -27.64 9.26
C LEU A 150 17.63 -27.28 10.72
N VAL A 151 16.95 -26.16 10.94
CA VAL A 151 16.50 -25.76 12.30
C VAL A 151 15.55 -26.79 12.88
N LEU A 152 14.56 -27.26 12.10
CA LEU A 152 13.63 -28.33 12.51
C LEU A 152 14.34 -29.65 12.80
N MET A 153 15.29 -30.02 11.95
CA MET A 153 16.07 -31.23 12.15
C MET A 153 16.90 -31.20 13.45
N LEU A 154 17.59 -30.09 13.71
CA LEU A 154 18.34 -29.89 14.96
C LEU A 154 17.42 -29.90 16.18
N SER A 155 16.29 -29.21 16.10
CA SER A 155 15.26 -29.19 17.15
C SER A 155 14.71 -30.59 17.44
N SER A 156 14.43 -31.37 16.40
CA SER A 156 13.96 -32.75 16.49
C SER A 156 15.01 -33.68 17.13
N MET A 157 16.28 -33.53 16.74
CA MET A 157 17.37 -34.33 17.36
C MET A 157 17.52 -34.00 18.85
N LEU A 158 17.43 -32.73 19.21
CA LEU A 158 17.54 -32.27 20.60
C LEU A 158 16.37 -32.78 21.44
N THR A 159 15.15 -32.70 20.92
CA THR A 159 13.94 -33.21 21.57
C THR A 159 14.00 -34.74 21.73
N GLY A 160 14.39 -35.45 20.68
CA GLY A 160 14.57 -36.89 20.73
C GLY A 160 15.62 -37.34 21.77
N GLY A 161 16.75 -36.63 21.85
CA GLY A 161 17.79 -36.89 22.86
C GLY A 161 17.31 -36.67 24.30
N ILE A 162 16.50 -35.62 24.53
CA ILE A 162 15.88 -35.35 25.83
C ILE A 162 14.88 -36.46 26.20
N LEU A 163 13.97 -36.82 25.27
CA LEU A 163 12.97 -37.88 25.49
C LEU A 163 13.63 -39.20 25.85
N THR A 164 14.65 -39.65 25.10
CA THR A 164 15.39 -40.90 25.36
C THR A 164 16.07 -40.91 26.74
N LYS A 165 16.53 -39.73 27.19
CA LYS A 165 17.14 -39.59 28.51
C LYS A 165 16.10 -39.70 29.65
N TYR A 166 14.90 -39.15 29.44
CA TYR A 166 13.80 -39.29 30.43
C TYR A 166 13.19 -40.68 30.39
N GLU A 167 13.06 -41.33 29.26
CA GLU A 167 12.56 -42.72 29.13
C GLU A 167 13.43 -43.69 29.98
N LYS A 168 14.76 -43.58 29.84
CA LYS A 168 15.68 -44.35 30.71
C LYS A 168 15.57 -44.04 32.17
N ALA A 169 15.21 -42.82 32.57
CA ALA A 169 14.99 -42.46 33.97
C ALA A 169 13.67 -43.03 34.50
N PHE A 170 12.64 -43.20 33.68
CA PHE A 170 11.38 -43.84 34.04
C PHE A 170 11.48 -45.37 34.15
N GLU A 171 12.33 -46.02 33.31
CA GLU A 171 12.57 -47.46 33.42
C GLU A 171 13.29 -47.88 34.74
N VAL A 172 13.97 -46.94 35.39
CA VAL A 172 14.70 -47.16 36.67
C VAL A 172 13.80 -46.94 37.90
N MET A 173 12.60 -46.40 37.74
CA MET A 173 11.64 -46.29 38.82
C MET A 173 10.64 -47.46 38.77
N PRO A 174 10.84 -48.52 39.62
CA PRO A 174 9.83 -49.57 39.76
C PRO A 174 8.60 -48.98 40.46
N LEU A 175 7.41 -49.18 39.87
CA LEU A 175 6.12 -48.94 40.55
C LEU A 175 5.97 -49.82 41.77
#